data_55cd187777747cbbe17f42911eb74afc
#
_entry.id   55cd187777747cbbe17f42911eb74afc
#
_cell.length_a   1.000
_cell.length_b   1.000
_cell.length_c   1.000
_cell.angle_alpha   90.00
_cell.angle_beta   90.00
_cell.angle_gamma   90.00
#
_symmetry.space_group_name_H-M   'P 1'
#
loop_
_entity.id
_entity.type
_entity.pdbx_description
1 polymer ?
#
loop_
_entity_poly.entity_id
_entity_poly.type
_entity_poly.pdbx_seq_one_letter_code
_entity_poly.pdbx_strand_id
1 'polypeptide(L)'
;MILLKDIHKTYYTASPLHVLKGINLQIEQGAFVSIMGASGSGKSTLLNILGVSDTYDQGEYWLDDKLIKNLSEREAAHFRNQYIGFIFQSFNLLNFKTALENVALPLYYQGVSRKKRNIIAMEYLERVGLADWADHLPNQLSGGQKQRVAIARALIAKPRIILADEPTGALDSKTSLDVINLLHDVSKEGITMIVVTHAQEIADKTESIIQLKDGLIVG
;
A
#
# COMPACT_ATOMS: atom_id res chain seq x y z
N MET A 1 -12.58 -5.13 7.58
CA MET A 1 -13.47 -4.76 6.45
C MET A 1 -13.30 -3.29 6.12
N ILE A 2 -13.29 -2.93 4.83
CA ILE A 2 -13.27 -1.55 4.33
C ILE A 2 -14.66 -1.24 3.78
N LEU A 3 -15.22 -0.10 4.14
CA LEU A 3 -16.49 0.36 3.61
C LEU A 3 -16.41 1.85 3.29
N LEU A 4 -16.60 2.20 2.03
CA LEU A 4 -16.77 3.56 1.54
C LEU A 4 -18.23 3.77 1.17
N LYS A 5 -18.83 4.86 1.66
CA LYS A 5 -20.19 5.27 1.32
C LYS A 5 -20.16 6.68 0.76
N ASP A 6 -20.52 6.80 -0.49
CA ASP A 6 -20.70 8.08 -1.20
C ASP A 6 -19.48 9.01 -1.04
N ILE A 7 -18.27 8.49 -1.28
CA ILE A 7 -17.04 9.26 -1.13
C ILE A 7 -16.86 10.21 -2.31
N HIS A 8 -16.76 11.51 -2.00
CA HIS A 8 -16.42 12.56 -2.94
C HIS A 8 -15.08 13.20 -2.60
N LYS A 9 -14.30 13.54 -3.64
CA LYS A 9 -13.06 14.27 -3.51
C LYS A 9 -12.90 15.28 -4.64
N THR A 10 -12.67 16.54 -4.25
CA THR A 10 -12.38 17.66 -5.16
C THR A 10 -11.07 18.30 -4.76
N TYR A 11 -10.15 18.49 -5.71
CA TYR A 11 -8.97 19.32 -5.50
C TYR A 11 -9.25 20.74 -5.95
N TYR A 12 -9.07 21.69 -5.05
CA TYR A 12 -9.28 23.12 -5.28
C TYR A 12 -7.97 23.75 -5.76
N THR A 13 -7.79 23.76 -7.07
CA THR A 13 -6.71 24.45 -7.78
C THR A 13 -7.27 25.68 -8.47
N ALA A 14 -6.63 26.21 -9.52
CA ALA A 14 -7.18 27.33 -10.32
C ALA A 14 -8.57 27.01 -10.89
N SER A 15 -8.85 25.73 -11.22
CA SER A 15 -10.18 25.21 -11.52
C SER A 15 -10.45 24.01 -10.62
N PRO A 16 -11.60 23.96 -9.92
CA PRO A 16 -11.95 22.79 -9.10
C PRO A 16 -12.01 21.52 -9.95
N LEU A 17 -11.27 20.47 -9.50
CA LEU A 17 -11.24 19.17 -10.15
C LEU A 17 -11.93 18.14 -9.27
N HIS A 18 -13.15 17.75 -9.61
CA HIS A 18 -13.91 16.70 -8.92
C HIS A 18 -13.40 15.33 -9.38
N VAL A 19 -12.56 14.70 -8.59
CA VAL A 19 -11.84 13.46 -8.93
C VAL A 19 -12.61 12.21 -8.57
N LEU A 20 -13.21 12.15 -7.37
CA LEU A 20 -14.06 11.02 -6.96
C LEU A 20 -15.49 11.53 -6.81
N LYS A 21 -16.45 10.78 -7.38
CA LYS A 21 -17.80 11.27 -7.63
C LYS A 21 -18.86 10.35 -7.02
N GLY A 22 -18.76 10.09 -5.71
CA GLY A 22 -19.70 9.22 -5.01
C GLY A 22 -19.26 7.73 -5.05
N ILE A 23 -18.04 7.46 -4.62
CA ILE A 23 -17.50 6.09 -4.57
C ILE A 23 -18.20 5.32 -3.45
N ASN A 24 -18.83 4.21 -3.83
CA ASN A 24 -19.33 3.18 -2.93
C ASN A 24 -18.51 1.91 -3.13
N LEU A 25 -17.87 1.41 -2.07
CA LEU A 25 -16.96 0.27 -2.14
C LEU A 25 -16.96 -0.49 -0.83
N GLN A 26 -17.07 -1.81 -0.92
CA GLN A 26 -16.91 -2.71 0.20
C GLN A 26 -15.84 -3.74 -0.12
N ILE A 27 -14.86 -3.91 0.79
CA ILE A 27 -13.80 -4.91 0.68
C ILE A 27 -13.79 -5.70 1.98
N GLU A 28 -13.95 -7.00 1.87
CA GLU A 28 -13.93 -7.89 3.02
C GLU A 28 -12.52 -8.06 3.59
N GLN A 29 -12.45 -8.46 4.85
CA GLN A 29 -11.18 -8.75 5.50
C GLN A 29 -10.51 -9.95 4.83
N GLY A 30 -9.20 -9.83 4.56
CA GLY A 30 -8.40 -10.86 3.92
C GLY A 30 -8.55 -10.92 2.39
N ALA A 31 -9.43 -10.10 1.79
CA ALA A 31 -9.58 -10.08 0.33
C ALA A 31 -8.33 -9.53 -0.36
N PHE A 32 -8.00 -10.11 -1.50
CA PHE A 32 -6.97 -9.62 -2.41
C PHE A 32 -7.63 -9.05 -3.68
N VAL A 33 -7.66 -7.73 -3.79
CA VAL A 33 -8.37 -7.02 -4.86
C VAL A 33 -7.47 -6.11 -5.66
N SER A 34 -7.78 -5.92 -6.94
CA SER A 34 -7.14 -4.93 -7.80
C SER A 34 -8.08 -3.78 -8.12
N ILE A 35 -7.53 -2.56 -8.23
CA ILE A 35 -8.20 -1.38 -8.75
C ILE A 35 -7.57 -1.03 -10.08
N MET A 36 -8.33 -1.13 -11.14
CA MET A 36 -7.90 -0.83 -12.51
C MET A 36 -8.62 0.39 -13.08
N GLY A 37 -8.04 1.00 -14.09
CA GLY A 37 -8.62 2.13 -14.80
C GLY A 37 -7.56 2.93 -15.56
N ALA A 38 -8.00 3.81 -16.47
CA ALA A 38 -7.11 4.67 -17.23
C ALA A 38 -6.32 5.66 -16.34
N SER A 39 -5.24 6.23 -16.87
CA SER A 39 -4.56 7.34 -16.19
C SER A 39 -5.54 8.48 -15.95
N GLY A 40 -5.48 9.10 -14.77
CA GLY A 40 -6.39 10.17 -14.37
C GLY A 40 -7.79 9.73 -13.91
N SER A 41 -8.12 8.44 -13.88
CA SER A 41 -9.44 7.97 -13.44
C SER A 41 -9.72 8.14 -11.94
N GLY A 42 -8.71 8.52 -11.12
CA GLY A 42 -8.85 8.72 -9.67
C GLY A 42 -8.26 7.62 -8.80
N LYS A 43 -7.55 6.61 -9.36
CA LYS A 43 -6.98 5.46 -8.62
C LYS A 43 -6.06 5.88 -7.47
N SER A 44 -5.07 6.73 -7.75
CA SER A 44 -4.13 7.19 -6.72
C SER A 44 -4.81 8.05 -5.65
N THR A 45 -5.84 8.83 -6.03
CA THR A 45 -6.66 9.58 -5.07
C THR A 45 -7.42 8.63 -4.16
N LEU A 46 -8.07 7.60 -4.72
CA LEU A 46 -8.78 6.59 -3.94
C LEU A 46 -7.81 5.83 -3.02
N LEU A 47 -6.63 5.44 -3.53
CA LEU A 47 -5.61 4.77 -2.74
C LEU A 47 -5.10 5.65 -1.58
N ASN A 48 -4.91 6.95 -1.81
CA ASN A 48 -4.49 7.89 -0.76
C ASN A 48 -5.55 8.07 0.34
N ILE A 49 -6.84 8.08 -0.03
CA ILE A 49 -7.94 8.12 0.95
C ILE A 49 -7.99 6.82 1.75
N LEU A 50 -7.94 5.66 1.09
CA LEU A 50 -7.86 4.35 1.75
C LEU A 50 -6.64 4.26 2.68
N GLY A 51 -5.54 4.86 2.27
CA GLY A 51 -4.30 4.95 3.02
C GLY A 51 -4.27 6.00 4.12
N VAL A 52 -5.35 6.75 4.32
CA VAL A 52 -5.41 7.84 5.31
C VAL A 52 -4.29 8.87 5.09
N SER A 53 -3.85 9.03 3.84
CA SER A 53 -2.82 9.99 3.40
C SER A 53 -3.42 11.25 2.79
N ASP A 54 -4.70 11.20 2.46
CA ASP A 54 -5.52 12.33 2.00
C ASP A 54 -6.91 12.25 2.64
N THR A 55 -7.61 13.38 2.64
CA THR A 55 -8.97 13.51 3.16
C THR A 55 -9.99 13.42 2.03
N TYR A 56 -11.25 13.21 2.36
CA TYR A 56 -12.38 13.28 1.42
C TYR A 56 -13.34 14.41 1.85
N ASP A 57 -14.12 14.92 0.90
CA ASP A 57 -15.00 16.07 1.13
C ASP A 57 -16.35 15.66 1.71
N GLN A 58 -16.94 14.57 1.17
CA GLN A 58 -18.25 14.04 1.57
C GLN A 58 -18.20 12.52 1.64
N GLY A 59 -19.17 11.96 2.36
CA GLY A 59 -19.31 10.53 2.53
C GLY A 59 -18.76 10.01 3.86
N GLU A 60 -18.58 8.69 3.92
CA GLU A 60 -18.06 7.99 5.09
C GLU A 60 -17.05 6.92 4.66
N TYR A 61 -15.90 6.90 5.31
CA TYR A 61 -14.93 5.81 5.22
C TYR A 61 -14.84 5.08 6.56
N TRP A 62 -15.18 3.81 6.54
CA TRP A 62 -15.04 2.92 7.68
C TRP A 62 -13.95 1.89 7.44
N LEU A 63 -13.04 1.74 8.42
CA LEU A 63 -12.03 0.69 8.45
C LEU A 63 -12.25 -0.13 9.71
N ASP A 64 -12.57 -1.40 9.55
CA ASP A 64 -13.23 -2.21 10.54
C ASP A 64 -14.46 -1.43 11.08
N ASP A 65 -14.67 -1.30 12.35
CA ASP A 65 -15.80 -0.56 12.93
C ASP A 65 -15.45 0.92 13.24
N LYS A 66 -14.34 1.43 12.72
CA LYS A 66 -13.86 2.78 12.99
C LYS A 66 -14.11 3.72 11.81
N LEU A 67 -14.85 4.80 12.04
CA LEU A 67 -15.03 5.89 11.08
C LEU A 67 -13.73 6.69 10.98
N ILE A 68 -13.18 6.77 9.76
CA ILE A 68 -11.98 7.51 9.41
C ILE A 68 -12.40 8.87 8.87
N LYS A 69 -12.57 9.85 9.76
CA LYS A 69 -12.99 11.20 9.40
C LYS A 69 -12.39 12.22 10.36
N ASN A 70 -11.96 13.36 9.83
CA ASN A 70 -11.46 14.50 10.62
C ASN A 70 -10.31 14.14 11.57
N LEU A 71 -9.45 13.21 11.19
CA LEU A 71 -8.26 12.87 11.96
C LEU A 71 -7.26 14.03 11.89
N SER A 72 -6.65 14.37 13.04
CA SER A 72 -5.46 15.21 13.04
C SER A 72 -4.29 14.48 12.34
N GLU A 73 -3.29 15.22 11.86
CA GLU A 73 -2.09 14.64 11.23
C GLU A 73 -1.41 13.59 12.12
N ARG A 74 -1.40 13.82 13.43
CA ARG A 74 -0.81 12.89 14.40
C ARG A 74 -1.63 11.60 14.51
N GLU A 75 -2.94 11.70 14.57
CA GLU A 75 -3.84 10.54 14.60
C GLU A 75 -3.77 9.76 13.30
N ALA A 76 -3.79 10.45 12.15
CA ALA A 76 -3.64 9.84 10.84
C ALA A 76 -2.31 9.09 10.70
N ALA A 77 -1.19 9.71 11.12
CA ALA A 77 0.13 9.09 11.10
C ALA A 77 0.21 7.84 12.01
N HIS A 78 -0.37 7.93 13.20
CA HIS A 78 -0.45 6.80 14.13
C HIS A 78 -1.29 5.66 13.55
N PHE A 79 -2.44 5.99 12.97
CA PHE A 79 -3.33 5.04 12.32
C PHE A 79 -2.65 4.34 11.14
N ARG A 80 -2.00 5.10 10.24
CA ARG A 80 -1.22 4.53 9.13
C ARG A 80 -0.19 3.53 9.63
N ASN A 81 0.59 3.93 10.61
CA ASN A 81 1.67 3.08 11.14
C ASN A 81 1.17 1.78 11.78
N GLN A 82 -0.05 1.75 12.34
CA GLN A 82 -0.61 0.57 12.98
C GLN A 82 -1.36 -0.35 12.03
N TYR A 83 -2.08 0.22 11.06
CA TYR A 83 -3.08 -0.52 10.29
C TYR A 83 -2.73 -0.70 8.82
N ILE A 84 -1.82 0.14 8.27
CA ILE A 84 -1.63 0.23 6.82
C ILE A 84 -0.16 0.02 6.45
N GLY A 85 0.09 -0.94 5.56
CA GLY A 85 1.36 -1.12 4.87
C GLY A 85 1.27 -0.52 3.47
N PHE A 86 2.28 0.28 3.07
CA PHE A 86 2.36 0.85 1.73
C PHE A 86 3.49 0.24 0.92
N ILE A 87 3.19 -0.10 -0.35
CA ILE A 87 4.13 -0.54 -1.36
C ILE A 87 3.97 0.39 -2.57
N PHE A 88 5.05 1.07 -2.98
CA PHE A 88 5.03 2.06 -4.06
C PHE A 88 5.83 1.58 -5.27
N GLN A 89 5.47 2.05 -6.44
CA GLN A 89 6.22 1.84 -7.69
C GLN A 89 7.68 2.31 -7.57
N SER A 90 7.92 3.44 -6.91
CA SER A 90 9.26 4.02 -6.72
C SER A 90 9.99 3.48 -5.49
N PHE A 91 9.49 2.40 -4.86
CA PHE A 91 10.02 1.75 -3.65
C PHE A 91 9.98 2.66 -2.41
N ASN A 92 10.21 3.95 -2.54
CA ASN A 92 10.26 4.97 -1.49
C ASN A 92 11.14 4.56 -0.29
N LEU A 93 12.33 3.99 -0.58
CA LEU A 93 13.33 3.67 0.41
C LEU A 93 14.14 4.92 0.77
N LEU A 94 14.54 5.02 2.04
CA LEU A 94 15.45 6.06 2.51
C LEU A 94 16.87 5.73 2.05
N ASN A 95 17.43 6.51 1.11
CA ASN A 95 18.70 6.22 0.44
C ASN A 95 19.92 6.19 1.36
N PHE A 96 19.83 6.86 2.52
CA PHE A 96 20.89 6.92 3.55
C PHE A 96 20.74 5.85 4.64
N LYS A 97 19.77 4.94 4.51
CA LYS A 97 19.53 3.82 5.41
C LYS A 97 19.72 2.49 4.69
N THR A 98 20.27 1.51 5.39
CA THR A 98 20.42 0.15 4.87
C THR A 98 19.06 -0.52 4.63
N ALA A 99 19.05 -1.68 3.97
CA ALA A 99 17.85 -2.49 3.80
C ALA A 99 17.22 -2.83 5.16
N LEU A 100 18.03 -3.28 6.13
CA LEU A 100 17.58 -3.57 7.50
C LEU A 100 16.93 -2.35 8.16
N GLU A 101 17.58 -1.19 8.08
CA GLU A 101 17.07 0.03 8.69
C GLU A 101 15.79 0.55 8.01
N ASN A 102 15.66 0.38 6.69
CA ASN A 102 14.42 0.68 5.96
C ASN A 102 13.29 -0.22 6.43
N VAL A 103 13.50 -1.53 6.54
CA VAL A 103 12.49 -2.48 7.04
C VAL A 103 12.13 -2.19 8.49
N ALA A 104 13.10 -1.83 9.34
CA ALA A 104 12.87 -1.54 10.76
C ALA A 104 12.12 -0.23 11.04
N LEU A 105 11.93 0.63 10.03
CA LEU A 105 11.41 1.99 10.21
C LEU A 105 10.00 2.07 10.84
N PRO A 106 9.01 1.24 10.43
CA PRO A 106 7.69 1.27 11.08
C PRO A 106 7.75 0.99 12.58
N LEU A 107 8.57 0.02 12.99
CA LEU A 107 8.76 -0.31 14.42
C LEU A 107 9.49 0.77 15.20
N TYR A 108 10.33 1.58 14.54
CA TYR A 108 10.91 2.77 15.15
C TYR A 108 9.82 3.76 15.57
N TYR A 109 8.85 4.03 14.69
CA TYR A 109 7.72 4.91 14.99
C TYR A 109 6.75 4.32 16.02
N GLN A 110 6.75 2.99 16.19
CA GLN A 110 6.02 2.31 17.27
C GLN A 110 6.78 2.31 18.61
N GLY A 111 7.95 2.95 18.70
CA GLY A 111 8.75 3.04 19.92
C GLY A 111 9.50 1.76 20.27
N VAL A 112 9.62 0.79 19.36
CA VAL A 112 10.37 -0.45 19.58
C VAL A 112 11.87 -0.17 19.63
N SER A 113 12.55 -0.68 20.66
CA SER A 113 14.00 -0.48 20.85
C SER A 113 14.81 -0.97 19.64
N ARG A 114 15.97 -0.31 19.37
CA ARG A 114 16.83 -0.63 18.21
C ARG A 114 17.19 -2.12 18.13
N LYS A 115 17.60 -2.71 19.26
CA LYS A 115 17.98 -4.12 19.30
C LYS A 115 16.81 -5.03 18.87
N LYS A 116 15.62 -4.80 19.45
CA LYS A 116 14.43 -5.63 19.16
C LYS A 116 13.94 -5.44 17.72
N ARG A 117 13.83 -4.18 17.24
CA ARG A 117 13.33 -3.94 15.88
C ARG A 117 14.27 -4.47 14.80
N ASN A 118 15.61 -4.44 15.03
CA ASN A 118 16.56 -4.97 14.06
C ASN A 118 16.49 -6.50 13.98
N ILE A 119 16.27 -7.21 15.09
CA ILE A 119 16.03 -8.66 15.09
C ILE A 119 14.78 -8.98 14.24
N ILE A 120 13.67 -8.31 14.52
CA ILE A 120 12.42 -8.50 13.78
C ILE A 120 12.62 -8.14 12.29
N ALA A 121 13.32 -7.04 11.99
CA ALA A 121 13.57 -6.63 10.61
C ALA A 121 14.39 -7.67 9.83
N MET A 122 15.35 -8.33 10.47
CA MET A 122 16.11 -9.43 9.87
C MET A 122 15.19 -10.60 9.50
N GLU A 123 14.28 -11.01 10.38
CA GLU A 123 13.29 -12.06 10.09
C GLU A 123 12.45 -11.74 8.85
N TYR A 124 12.05 -10.47 8.67
CA TYR A 124 11.30 -10.03 7.49
C TYR A 124 12.17 -9.95 6.22
N LEU A 125 13.46 -9.62 6.34
CA LEU A 125 14.39 -9.71 5.21
C LEU A 125 14.64 -11.16 4.79
N GLU A 126 14.77 -12.09 5.73
CA GLU A 126 14.85 -13.52 5.45
C GLU A 126 13.62 -14.02 4.70
N ARG A 127 12.42 -13.64 5.13
CA ARG A 127 11.14 -13.99 4.46
C ARG A 127 11.08 -13.57 2.99
N VAL A 128 11.71 -12.46 2.63
CA VAL A 128 11.77 -11.97 1.24
C VAL A 128 13.06 -12.39 0.51
N GLY A 129 13.90 -13.24 1.12
CA GLY A 129 15.12 -13.77 0.54
C GLY A 129 16.25 -12.74 0.43
N LEU A 130 16.36 -11.80 1.38
CA LEU A 130 17.33 -10.70 1.37
C LEU A 130 18.17 -10.59 2.66
N ALA A 131 18.32 -11.67 3.43
CA ALA A 131 19.13 -11.65 4.65
C ALA A 131 20.57 -11.17 4.39
N ASP A 132 21.23 -11.67 3.34
CA ASP A 132 22.60 -11.31 2.97
C ASP A 132 22.74 -9.85 2.49
N TRP A 133 21.63 -9.18 2.21
CA TRP A 133 21.57 -7.79 1.73
C TRP A 133 21.22 -6.79 2.82
N ALA A 134 21.12 -7.22 4.07
CA ALA A 134 20.63 -6.41 5.20
C ALA A 134 21.40 -5.10 5.37
N ASP A 135 22.73 -5.11 5.18
CA ASP A 135 23.60 -3.95 5.37
C ASP A 135 23.80 -3.10 4.11
N HIS A 136 23.19 -3.48 2.98
CA HIS A 136 23.31 -2.73 1.73
C HIS A 136 22.40 -1.50 1.70
N LEU A 137 22.90 -0.42 1.10
CA LEU A 137 22.13 0.80 0.80
C LEU A 137 21.25 0.58 -0.44
N PRO A 138 20.14 1.33 -0.60
CA PRO A 138 19.25 1.19 -1.75
C PRO A 138 19.93 1.33 -3.12
N ASN A 139 20.97 2.15 -3.26
CA ASN A 139 21.73 2.28 -4.50
C ASN A 139 22.59 1.04 -4.85
N GLN A 140 22.77 0.13 -3.93
CA GLN A 140 23.51 -1.14 -4.09
C GLN A 140 22.56 -2.32 -4.41
N LEU A 141 21.25 -2.07 -4.45
CA LEU A 141 20.21 -3.08 -4.67
C LEU A 141 19.63 -2.98 -6.09
N SER A 142 19.30 -4.12 -6.67
CA SER A 142 18.52 -4.18 -7.91
C SER A 142 17.09 -3.66 -7.68
N GLY A 143 16.34 -3.38 -8.74
CA GLY A 143 14.93 -2.96 -8.65
C GLY A 143 14.07 -3.95 -7.89
N GLY A 144 14.19 -5.24 -8.20
CA GLY A 144 13.44 -6.31 -7.50
C GLY A 144 13.83 -6.46 -6.03
N GLN A 145 15.12 -6.30 -5.71
CA GLN A 145 15.56 -6.29 -4.31
C GLN A 145 14.99 -5.09 -3.54
N LYS A 146 15.01 -3.89 -4.13
CA LYS A 146 14.37 -2.69 -3.53
C LYS A 146 12.89 -2.92 -3.25
N GLN A 147 12.18 -3.54 -4.20
CA GLN A 147 10.75 -3.84 -4.04
C GLN A 147 10.51 -4.87 -2.93
N ARG A 148 11.32 -5.91 -2.84
CA ARG A 148 11.23 -6.88 -1.74
C ARG A 148 11.53 -6.23 -0.38
N VAL A 149 12.48 -5.30 -0.28
CA VAL A 149 12.70 -4.47 0.93
C VAL A 149 11.47 -3.63 1.26
N ALA A 150 10.84 -3.00 0.26
CA ALA A 150 9.62 -2.22 0.46
C ALA A 150 8.43 -3.10 0.94
N ILE A 151 8.31 -4.33 0.41
CA ILE A 151 7.32 -5.32 0.87
C ILE A 151 7.60 -5.73 2.32
N ALA A 152 8.83 -6.08 2.66
CA ALA A 152 9.22 -6.44 4.04
C ALA A 152 8.92 -5.28 5.02
N ARG A 153 9.21 -4.03 4.61
CA ARG A 153 8.87 -2.82 5.38
C ARG A 153 7.36 -2.66 5.56
N ALA A 154 6.57 -2.94 4.55
CA ALA A 154 5.11 -2.85 4.66
C ALA A 154 4.54 -3.89 5.64
N LEU A 155 5.14 -5.08 5.68
CA LEU A 155 4.68 -6.21 6.49
C LEU A 155 5.08 -6.17 7.96
N ILE A 156 6.22 -5.55 8.30
CA ILE A 156 6.82 -5.65 9.63
C ILE A 156 5.93 -5.10 10.76
N ALA A 157 5.09 -4.10 10.45
CA ALA A 157 4.13 -3.54 11.39
C ALA A 157 2.92 -4.45 11.64
N LYS A 158 2.81 -5.58 10.93
CA LYS A 158 1.65 -6.49 10.92
C LYS A 158 0.35 -5.74 10.60
N PRO A 159 0.29 -5.05 9.45
CA PRO A 159 -0.85 -4.21 9.11
C PRO A 159 -2.11 -5.02 8.88
N ARG A 160 -3.28 -4.37 8.96
CA ARG A 160 -4.58 -4.94 8.57
C ARG A 160 -4.77 -4.91 7.06
N ILE A 161 -4.18 -3.89 6.41
CA ILE A 161 -4.32 -3.61 4.99
C ILE A 161 -2.95 -3.33 4.39
N ILE A 162 -2.70 -3.88 3.21
CA ILE A 162 -1.60 -3.49 2.34
C ILE A 162 -2.18 -2.77 1.12
N LEU A 163 -1.67 -1.58 0.86
CA LEU A 163 -1.97 -0.77 -0.31
C LEU A 163 -0.75 -0.76 -1.21
N ALA A 164 -0.89 -1.27 -2.43
CA ALA A 164 0.18 -1.32 -3.41
C ALA A 164 -0.16 -0.46 -4.62
N ASP A 165 0.66 0.55 -4.91
CA ASP A 165 0.52 1.43 -6.07
C ASP A 165 1.53 1.00 -7.14
N GLU A 166 1.05 0.40 -8.23
CA GLU A 166 1.86 -0.10 -9.36
C GLU A 166 3.11 -0.87 -8.90
N PRO A 167 2.97 -1.92 -8.06
CA PRO A 167 4.10 -2.53 -7.34
C PRO A 167 5.17 -3.16 -8.23
N THR A 168 4.90 -3.31 -9.53
CA THR A 168 5.84 -3.87 -10.52
C THR A 168 6.18 -2.93 -11.66
N GLY A 169 5.62 -1.72 -11.67
CA GLY A 169 5.74 -0.79 -12.80
C GLY A 169 7.17 -0.30 -13.10
N ALA A 170 8.13 -0.52 -12.20
CA ALA A 170 9.55 -0.18 -12.39
C ALA A 170 10.45 -1.42 -12.57
N LEU A 171 9.86 -2.62 -12.80
CA LEU A 171 10.56 -3.90 -12.84
C LEU A 171 10.49 -4.53 -14.25
N ASP A 172 11.46 -5.37 -14.56
CA ASP A 172 11.39 -6.25 -15.73
C ASP A 172 10.34 -7.37 -15.51
N SER A 173 9.89 -8.00 -16.60
CA SER A 173 8.80 -8.98 -16.58
C SER A 173 9.05 -10.17 -15.64
N LYS A 174 10.30 -10.69 -15.60
CA LYS A 174 10.64 -11.83 -14.74
C LYS A 174 10.56 -11.43 -13.26
N THR A 175 11.18 -10.33 -12.92
CA THR A 175 11.18 -9.79 -11.54
C THR A 175 9.75 -9.40 -11.11
N SER A 176 8.93 -8.91 -12.04
CA SER A 176 7.52 -8.60 -11.80
C SER A 176 6.74 -9.83 -11.35
N LEU A 177 6.89 -10.96 -12.05
CA LEU A 177 6.24 -12.22 -11.68
C LEU A 177 6.65 -12.70 -10.28
N ASP A 178 7.93 -12.59 -9.92
CA ASP A 178 8.41 -12.96 -8.59
C ASP A 178 7.79 -12.08 -7.49
N VAL A 179 7.66 -10.79 -7.74
CA VAL A 179 7.03 -9.84 -6.80
C VAL A 179 5.53 -10.11 -6.67
N ILE A 180 4.83 -10.37 -7.78
CA ILE A 180 3.39 -10.70 -7.76
C ILE A 180 3.14 -12.00 -6.98
N ASN A 181 3.95 -13.02 -7.20
CA ASN A 181 3.83 -14.28 -6.47
C ASN A 181 4.08 -14.07 -4.97
N LEU A 182 5.06 -13.26 -4.59
CA LEU A 182 5.31 -12.90 -3.19
C LEU A 182 4.09 -12.18 -2.57
N LEU A 183 3.48 -11.23 -3.28
CA LEU A 183 2.27 -10.54 -2.81
C LEU A 183 1.08 -11.49 -2.67
N HIS A 184 0.89 -12.40 -3.63
CA HIS A 184 -0.14 -13.42 -3.57
C HIS A 184 0.07 -14.39 -2.38
N ASP A 185 1.32 -14.78 -2.09
CA ASP A 185 1.59 -15.64 -0.93
C ASP A 185 1.34 -14.91 0.39
N VAL A 186 1.68 -13.62 0.46
CA VAL A 186 1.36 -12.76 1.61
C VAL A 186 -0.15 -12.60 1.81
N SER A 187 -0.95 -12.48 0.73
CA SER A 187 -2.41 -12.34 0.85
C SER A 187 -3.06 -13.56 1.50
N LYS A 188 -2.51 -14.76 1.29
CA LYS A 188 -2.99 -16.00 1.95
C LYS A 188 -2.81 -16.02 3.48
N GLU A 189 -2.03 -15.09 4.04
CA GLU A 189 -1.91 -14.93 5.49
C GLU A 189 -3.12 -14.20 6.13
N GLY A 190 -4.12 -13.84 5.33
CA GLY A 190 -5.35 -13.18 5.79
C GLY A 190 -5.23 -11.65 5.89
N ILE A 191 -4.19 -11.06 5.29
CA ILE A 191 -4.02 -9.60 5.20
C ILE A 191 -4.85 -9.10 4.01
N THR A 192 -5.70 -8.10 4.23
CA THR A 192 -6.42 -7.44 3.13
C THR A 192 -5.43 -6.72 2.22
N MET A 193 -5.47 -6.99 0.92
CA MET A 193 -4.54 -6.37 -0.02
C MET A 193 -5.28 -5.69 -1.17
N ILE A 194 -4.92 -4.45 -1.43
CA ILE A 194 -5.46 -3.65 -2.52
C ILE A 194 -4.30 -3.21 -3.41
N VAL A 195 -4.35 -3.62 -4.68
CA VAL A 195 -3.33 -3.30 -5.67
C VAL A 195 -3.92 -2.39 -6.73
N VAL A 196 -3.41 -1.17 -6.85
CA VAL A 196 -3.66 -0.32 -8.01
C VAL A 196 -2.71 -0.71 -9.11
N THR A 197 -3.24 -1.07 -10.28
CA THR A 197 -2.42 -1.45 -11.43
C THR A 197 -3.14 -1.25 -12.75
N HIS A 198 -2.37 -1.12 -13.83
CA HIS A 198 -2.85 -1.21 -15.20
C HIS A 198 -2.43 -2.52 -15.89
N ALA A 199 -1.64 -3.36 -15.18
CA ALA A 199 -1.17 -4.65 -15.70
C ALA A 199 -2.21 -5.74 -15.46
N GLN A 200 -2.75 -6.31 -16.55
CA GLN A 200 -3.74 -7.38 -16.50
C GLN A 200 -3.21 -8.62 -15.77
N GLU A 201 -1.93 -8.96 -15.95
CA GLU A 201 -1.28 -10.10 -15.31
C GLU A 201 -1.34 -10.04 -13.75
N ILE A 202 -1.34 -8.82 -13.19
CA ILE A 202 -1.51 -8.62 -11.74
C ILE A 202 -2.98 -8.78 -11.38
N ALA A 203 -3.86 -8.15 -12.14
CA ALA A 203 -5.30 -8.21 -11.88
C ALA A 203 -5.83 -9.65 -11.92
N ASP A 204 -5.34 -10.48 -12.84
CA ASP A 204 -5.69 -11.89 -12.97
C ASP A 204 -5.28 -12.75 -11.75
N LYS A 205 -4.40 -12.25 -10.89
CA LYS A 205 -3.99 -12.91 -9.64
C LYS A 205 -4.84 -12.49 -8.44
N THR A 206 -5.68 -11.49 -8.59
CA THR A 206 -6.56 -11.01 -7.53
C THR A 206 -7.92 -11.69 -7.57
N GLU A 207 -8.60 -11.75 -6.43
CA GLU A 207 -9.92 -12.38 -6.30
C GLU A 207 -11.03 -11.57 -6.99
N SER A 208 -10.84 -10.25 -7.10
CA SER A 208 -11.78 -9.36 -7.76
C SER A 208 -11.09 -8.12 -8.33
N ILE A 209 -11.68 -7.58 -9.39
CA ILE A 209 -11.20 -6.39 -10.10
C ILE A 209 -12.25 -5.29 -9.96
N ILE A 210 -11.84 -4.15 -9.40
CA ILE A 210 -12.63 -2.94 -9.30
C ILE A 210 -12.24 -2.03 -10.45
N GLN A 211 -13.17 -1.74 -11.35
CA GLN A 211 -12.92 -0.83 -12.47
C GLN A 211 -13.28 0.61 -12.07
N LEU A 212 -12.29 1.50 -12.12
CA LEU A 212 -12.48 2.93 -11.86
C LEU A 212 -12.38 3.72 -13.17
N LYS A 213 -13.44 4.44 -13.51
CA LYS A 213 -13.54 5.27 -14.72
C LYS A 213 -14.12 6.64 -14.37
N ASP A 214 -13.39 7.70 -14.73
CA ASP A 214 -13.85 9.11 -14.58
C ASP A 214 -14.36 9.46 -13.17
N GLY A 215 -13.74 8.85 -12.14
CA GLY A 215 -14.09 9.06 -10.74
C GLY A 215 -15.27 8.24 -10.23
N LEU A 216 -15.71 7.21 -10.97
CA LEU A 216 -16.80 6.30 -10.62
C LEU A 216 -16.34 4.84 -10.68
N ILE A 217 -16.91 3.98 -9.85
CA ILE A 217 -16.78 2.53 -9.98
C ILE A 217 -17.79 2.06 -11.02
N VAL A 218 -17.33 1.29 -12.02
CA VAL A 218 -18.13 0.87 -13.18
C VAL A 218 -18.19 -0.67 -13.37
N GLY A 219 -17.85 -1.44 -12.35
CA GLY A 219 -17.88 -2.91 -12.41
C GLY A 219 -17.34 -3.54 -11.16
#